data_cd393b523d77ff9f7f2db61bfc199b49
#
_entry.id   cd393b523d77ff9f7f2db61bfc199b49
#
_cell.length_a   1.000
_cell.length_b   1.000
_cell.length_c   1.000
_cell.angle_alpha   90.00
_cell.angle_beta   90.00
_cell.angle_gamma   90.00
#
_symmetry.space_group_name_H-M   'P 1'
#
loop_
_entity.id
_entity.type
_entity.pdbx_description
1 polymer ?
#
loop_
_entity_poly.entity_id
_entity_poly.type
_entity_poly.pdbx_seq_one_letter_code
_entity_poly.pdbx_strand_id
1 'polypeptide(L)'
;STDGHVVIETSGTDPFLAVTVDSSALMEELTRDMAQSQMVKNIAVLAVLDIGLIVLFLLRKRLLVLPKELLQNRKLILKLSVNDFKTKYAGSYLGIVWAFVQPIVTILVYWFVFSVGLRSGNVDNYPFVLYLTTGIIPWFFFQDALNGGTNALLEYNYLVKKVVFKISILPIVKIISAGFVHVFFVGFALVLCSGYGYFPSPYVLQLVYYAFCGFCFVLALVYATSAIVVFFRDLTQIISIVLQVGVWLTPIMWDINSVMADHPFVIKLFKLNPMYYIVTGYRDSMLGHVSVMAHVSWGLYFWGVTAVLFG
;
A
#
# COMPACT_ATOMS: atom_id res chain seq x y z
N SER A 1 -20.52 -14.14 52.01
CA SER A 1 -20.23 -15.47 51.53
C SER A 1 -20.41 -15.51 50.03
N THR A 2 -19.33 -15.53 49.37
CA THR A 2 -19.06 -15.17 48.01
C THR A 2 -18.83 -16.43 47.14
N ASP A 3 -19.88 -17.22 47.03
CA ASP A 3 -19.88 -18.30 46.03
C ASP A 3 -21.07 -18.01 45.12
N GLY A 4 -20.86 -17.79 43.85
CA GLY A 4 -21.79 -17.37 42.82
C GLY A 4 -23.19 -17.98 42.84
N HIS A 5 -23.87 -17.86 43.94
CA HIS A 5 -25.23 -18.29 44.17
C HIS A 5 -26.19 -17.16 43.84
N VAL A 6 -27.13 -17.43 42.97
CA VAL A 6 -28.30 -16.57 42.74
C VAL A 6 -29.16 -16.66 44.01
N VAL A 7 -29.21 -15.58 44.79
CA VAL A 7 -30.11 -15.48 45.94
C VAL A 7 -31.43 -14.88 45.45
N ILE A 8 -32.49 -15.67 45.44
CA ILE A 8 -33.83 -15.24 45.15
C ILE A 8 -34.50 -14.88 46.50
N GLU A 9 -34.60 -13.60 46.86
CA GLU A 9 -35.41 -13.14 47.97
C GLU A 9 -36.83 -12.82 47.45
N THR A 10 -37.81 -13.57 47.94
CA THR A 10 -39.23 -13.27 47.74
C THR A 10 -39.74 -12.51 48.94
N SER A 11 -39.89 -11.19 48.83
CA SER A 11 -40.62 -10.36 49.81
C SER A 11 -42.09 -10.30 49.43
N GLY A 12 -42.93 -10.75 50.34
CA GLY A 12 -44.35 -10.97 50.09
C GLY A 12 -45.09 -9.71 49.65
N THR A 13 -45.81 -9.83 48.57
CA THR A 13 -46.85 -9.08 47.87
C THR A 13 -46.50 -8.52 46.47
N ASP A 14 -45.19 -8.35 46.14
CA ASP A 14 -44.77 -8.09 44.75
C ASP A 14 -43.52 -8.92 44.45
N PRO A 15 -43.50 -9.79 43.48
CA PRO A 15 -42.37 -10.61 43.14
C PRO A 15 -41.33 -9.81 42.34
N PHE A 16 -40.48 -9.08 43.04
CA PHE A 16 -39.24 -8.54 42.44
C PHE A 16 -38.16 -9.64 42.53
N LEU A 17 -37.73 -10.14 41.37
CA LEU A 17 -36.59 -11.02 41.25
C LEU A 17 -35.31 -10.16 41.36
N ALA A 18 -34.71 -10.03 42.50
CA ALA A 18 -33.39 -9.40 42.64
C ALA A 18 -32.31 -10.43 42.37
N VAL A 19 -31.70 -10.40 41.19
CA VAL A 19 -30.50 -11.18 40.85
C VAL A 19 -29.28 -10.38 41.29
N THR A 20 -28.66 -10.73 42.39
CA THR A 20 -27.36 -10.19 42.80
C THR A 20 -26.27 -11.00 42.10
N VAL A 21 -25.62 -10.42 41.13
CA VAL A 21 -24.43 -10.99 40.47
C VAL A 21 -23.20 -10.49 41.24
N ASP A 22 -22.33 -11.38 41.68
CA ASP A 22 -21.04 -10.98 42.21
C ASP A 22 -20.19 -10.40 41.07
N SER A 23 -20.17 -9.06 41.02
CA SER A 23 -19.47 -8.33 39.99
C SER A 23 -17.95 -8.56 40.03
N SER A 24 -17.38 -8.94 41.16
CA SER A 24 -15.95 -9.20 41.30
C SER A 24 -15.56 -10.54 40.68
N ALA A 25 -16.34 -11.58 40.89
CA ALA A 25 -16.12 -12.90 40.29
C ALA A 25 -16.32 -12.84 38.76
N LEU A 26 -17.35 -12.15 38.30
CA LEU A 26 -17.60 -11.96 36.86
C LEU A 26 -16.49 -11.16 36.18
N MET A 27 -15.98 -10.11 36.82
CA MET A 27 -14.87 -9.31 36.31
C MET A 27 -13.55 -10.11 36.29
N GLU A 28 -13.31 -10.96 37.28
CA GLU A 28 -12.14 -11.86 37.31
C GLU A 28 -12.19 -12.89 36.18
N GLU A 29 -13.35 -13.49 35.93
CA GLU A 29 -13.57 -14.45 34.85
C GLU A 29 -13.39 -13.77 33.48
N LEU A 30 -14.01 -12.59 33.27
CA LEU A 30 -13.85 -11.80 32.04
C LEU A 30 -12.40 -11.36 31.78
N THR A 31 -11.68 -10.93 32.81
CA THR A 31 -10.27 -10.54 32.67
C THR A 31 -9.38 -11.74 32.38
N ARG A 32 -9.67 -12.91 32.93
CA ARG A 32 -8.98 -14.16 32.68
C ARG A 32 -9.19 -14.63 31.24
N ASP A 33 -10.44 -14.59 30.75
CA ASP A 33 -10.77 -14.96 29.37
C ASP A 33 -10.14 -13.98 28.36
N MET A 34 -10.15 -12.68 28.66
CA MET A 34 -9.47 -11.68 27.83
C MET A 34 -7.95 -11.89 27.80
N ALA A 35 -7.33 -12.16 28.94
CA ALA A 35 -5.90 -12.44 29.02
C ALA A 35 -5.53 -13.73 28.27
N GLN A 36 -6.35 -14.78 28.38
CA GLN A 36 -6.17 -16.04 27.67
C GLN A 36 -6.33 -15.86 26.16
N SER A 37 -7.34 -15.11 25.70
CA SER A 37 -7.53 -14.75 24.30
C SER A 37 -6.37 -13.94 23.73
N GLN A 38 -5.85 -12.97 24.50
CA GLN A 38 -4.67 -12.19 24.10
C GLN A 38 -3.40 -13.07 24.03
N MET A 39 -3.22 -13.98 24.98
CA MET A 39 -2.08 -14.90 24.97
C MET A 39 -2.12 -15.82 23.74
N VAL A 40 -3.28 -16.38 23.40
CA VAL A 40 -3.44 -17.21 22.17
C VAL A 40 -3.15 -16.40 20.91
N LYS A 41 -3.63 -15.15 20.83
CA LYS A 41 -3.32 -14.24 19.71
C LYS A 41 -1.83 -13.94 19.61
N ASN A 42 -1.18 -13.67 20.73
CA ASN A 42 0.27 -13.38 20.74
C ASN A 42 1.09 -14.62 20.34
N ILE A 43 0.71 -15.82 20.79
CA ILE A 43 1.35 -17.08 20.38
C ILE A 43 1.15 -17.31 18.87
N ALA A 44 -0.05 -17.10 18.36
CA ALA A 44 -0.33 -17.24 16.93
C ALA A 44 0.50 -16.26 16.09
N VAL A 45 0.63 -14.99 16.52
CA VAL A 45 1.47 -13.99 15.86
C VAL A 45 2.95 -14.39 15.89
N LEU A 46 3.45 -14.86 17.04
CA LEU A 46 4.83 -15.35 17.16
C LEU A 46 5.08 -16.55 16.25
N ALA A 47 4.15 -17.52 16.22
CA ALA A 47 4.28 -18.69 15.34
C ALA A 47 4.31 -18.28 13.85
N VAL A 48 3.48 -17.33 13.43
CA VAL A 48 3.50 -16.79 12.05
C VAL A 48 4.83 -16.08 11.76
N LEU A 49 5.37 -15.32 12.72
CA LEU A 49 6.67 -14.66 12.57
C LEU A 49 7.81 -15.67 12.47
N ASP A 50 7.81 -16.71 13.31
CA ASP A 50 8.83 -17.77 13.27
C ASP A 50 8.78 -18.57 11.96
N ILE A 51 7.59 -18.94 11.49
CA ILE A 51 7.42 -19.57 10.18
C ILE A 51 7.93 -18.63 9.07
N GLY A 52 7.60 -17.34 9.13
CA GLY A 52 8.10 -16.33 8.20
C GLY A 52 9.62 -16.24 8.18
N LEU A 53 10.26 -16.23 9.38
CA LEU A 53 11.72 -16.23 9.51
C LEU A 53 12.37 -17.50 8.96
N ILE A 54 11.77 -18.67 9.22
CA ILE A 54 12.24 -19.96 8.69
C ILE A 54 12.17 -19.95 7.15
N VAL A 55 11.05 -19.50 6.58
CA VAL A 55 10.87 -19.38 5.12
C VAL A 55 11.90 -18.40 4.53
N LEU A 56 12.08 -17.23 5.13
CA LEU A 56 13.10 -16.26 4.72
C LEU A 56 14.51 -16.85 4.80
N PHE A 57 14.83 -17.61 5.86
CA PHE A 57 16.11 -18.26 5.99
C PHE A 57 16.34 -19.34 4.93
N LEU A 58 15.33 -20.14 4.63
CA LEU A 58 15.39 -21.18 3.59
C LEU A 58 15.53 -20.57 2.19
N LEU A 59 14.79 -19.46 1.93
CA LEU A 59 14.81 -18.77 0.65
C LEU A 59 15.96 -17.77 0.51
N ARG A 60 16.78 -17.52 1.55
CA ARG A 60 17.82 -16.47 1.57
C ARG A 60 18.75 -16.49 0.35
N LYS A 61 19.14 -17.69 -0.12
CA LYS A 61 20.03 -17.81 -1.29
C LYS A 61 19.34 -17.31 -2.56
N ARG A 62 18.05 -17.60 -2.73
CA ARG A 62 17.25 -17.13 -3.88
C ARG A 62 16.95 -15.65 -3.79
N LEU A 63 16.56 -15.16 -2.60
CA LEU A 63 16.26 -13.75 -2.35
C LEU A 63 17.47 -12.84 -2.52
N LEU A 64 18.70 -13.31 -2.20
CA LEU A 64 19.92 -12.54 -2.34
C LEU A 64 20.47 -12.49 -3.78
N VAL A 65 20.02 -13.35 -4.68
CA VAL A 65 20.45 -13.33 -6.09
C VAL A 65 20.06 -12.02 -6.76
N LEU A 66 18.81 -11.60 -6.61
CA LEU A 66 18.28 -10.39 -7.23
C LEU A 66 18.98 -9.11 -6.74
N PRO A 67 19.09 -8.81 -5.44
CA PRO A 67 19.83 -7.64 -4.95
C PRO A 67 21.30 -7.63 -5.39
N LYS A 68 21.96 -8.81 -5.40
CA LYS A 68 23.33 -8.93 -5.88
C LYS A 68 23.45 -8.58 -7.36
N GLU A 69 22.55 -9.07 -8.19
CA GLU A 69 22.51 -8.75 -9.63
C GLU A 69 22.24 -7.26 -9.88
N LEU A 70 21.33 -6.66 -9.10
CA LEU A 70 21.04 -5.24 -9.16
C LEU A 70 22.26 -4.38 -8.84
N LEU A 71 22.97 -4.71 -7.77
CA LEU A 71 24.15 -3.98 -7.36
C LEU A 71 25.30 -4.13 -8.38
N GLN A 72 25.50 -5.33 -8.92
CA GLN A 72 26.53 -5.60 -9.93
C GLN A 72 26.27 -4.85 -11.24
N ASN A 73 24.99 -4.72 -11.64
CA ASN A 73 24.60 -4.11 -12.91
C ASN A 73 24.05 -2.68 -12.76
N ARG A 74 24.20 -2.04 -11.58
CA ARG A 74 23.57 -0.75 -11.26
C ARG A 74 23.80 0.36 -12.30
N LYS A 75 25.03 0.44 -12.87
CA LYS A 75 25.35 1.43 -13.90
C LYS A 75 24.59 1.18 -15.20
N LEU A 76 24.48 -0.08 -15.60
CA LEU A 76 23.72 -0.49 -16.78
C LEU A 76 22.24 -0.24 -16.59
N ILE A 77 21.68 -0.64 -15.44
CA ILE A 77 20.27 -0.44 -15.10
C ILE A 77 19.91 1.05 -15.14
N LEU A 78 20.69 1.92 -14.47
CA LEU A 78 20.45 3.36 -14.49
C LEU A 78 20.54 3.93 -15.91
N LYS A 79 21.54 3.54 -16.71
CA LYS A 79 21.66 4.01 -18.10
C LYS A 79 20.47 3.59 -18.94
N LEU A 80 20.02 2.34 -18.81
CA LEU A 80 18.84 1.83 -19.51
C LEU A 80 17.55 2.53 -19.03
N SER A 81 17.39 2.75 -17.71
CA SER A 81 16.20 3.43 -17.17
C SER A 81 16.09 4.88 -17.61
N VAL A 82 17.22 5.62 -17.66
CA VAL A 82 17.23 6.99 -18.19
C VAL A 82 16.90 7.00 -19.67
N ASN A 83 17.43 6.04 -20.44
CA ASN A 83 17.11 5.91 -21.85
C ASN A 83 15.64 5.54 -22.06
N ASP A 84 15.11 4.57 -21.30
CA ASP A 84 13.70 4.17 -21.34
C ASP A 84 12.77 5.37 -21.06
N PHE A 85 13.07 6.15 -20.01
CA PHE A 85 12.31 7.35 -19.67
C PHE A 85 12.31 8.37 -20.81
N LYS A 86 13.46 8.60 -21.46
CA LYS A 86 13.57 9.52 -22.59
C LYS A 86 12.81 9.02 -23.83
N THR A 87 12.95 7.72 -24.14
CA THR A 87 12.33 7.14 -25.33
C THR A 87 10.82 6.97 -25.21
N LYS A 88 10.29 6.80 -23.99
CA LYS A 88 8.85 6.72 -23.72
C LYS A 88 8.08 7.93 -24.25
N TYR A 89 8.71 9.09 -24.27
CA TYR A 89 8.12 10.35 -24.73
C TYR A 89 8.77 10.88 -26.02
N ALA A 90 9.67 10.12 -26.62
CA ALA A 90 10.33 10.50 -27.86
C ALA A 90 9.33 10.56 -29.04
N GLY A 91 9.50 11.53 -29.92
CA GLY A 91 8.64 11.71 -31.09
C GLY A 91 7.37 12.55 -30.83
N SER A 92 7.07 12.93 -29.60
CA SER A 92 5.99 13.89 -29.31
C SER A 92 6.53 15.33 -29.23
N TYR A 93 5.68 16.30 -29.56
CA TYR A 93 6.04 17.74 -29.57
C TYR A 93 6.52 18.24 -28.20
N LEU A 94 5.84 17.86 -27.11
CA LEU A 94 6.20 18.24 -25.74
C LEU A 94 7.24 17.30 -25.11
N GLY A 95 7.56 16.17 -25.75
CA GLY A 95 8.55 15.24 -25.23
C GLY A 95 8.29 14.80 -23.79
N ILE A 96 9.32 14.88 -22.96
CA ILE A 96 9.29 14.47 -21.54
C ILE A 96 8.29 15.25 -20.69
N VAL A 97 7.88 16.46 -21.12
CA VAL A 97 6.90 17.28 -20.38
C VAL A 97 5.56 16.54 -20.18
N TRP A 98 5.18 15.65 -21.10
CA TRP A 98 3.99 14.82 -20.95
C TRP A 98 4.01 13.92 -19.70
N ALA A 99 5.20 13.51 -19.23
CA ALA A 99 5.33 12.75 -18.00
C ALA A 99 4.76 13.47 -16.77
N PHE A 100 4.75 14.79 -16.82
CA PHE A 100 4.28 15.65 -15.72
C PHE A 100 2.89 16.23 -15.98
N VAL A 101 2.60 16.62 -17.21
CA VAL A 101 1.31 17.23 -17.58
C VAL A 101 0.15 16.25 -17.35
N GLN A 102 0.27 15.01 -17.78
CA GLN A 102 -0.82 14.03 -17.67
C GLN A 102 -1.27 13.79 -16.21
N PRO A 103 -0.38 13.50 -15.23
CA PRO A 103 -0.78 13.35 -13.83
C PRO A 103 -1.33 14.66 -13.24
N ILE A 104 -0.76 15.82 -13.57
CA ILE A 104 -1.25 17.12 -13.08
C ILE A 104 -2.68 17.35 -13.54
N VAL A 105 -2.96 17.15 -14.85
CA VAL A 105 -4.31 17.28 -15.40
C VAL A 105 -5.28 16.31 -14.71
N THR A 106 -4.86 15.08 -14.44
CA THR A 106 -5.68 14.09 -13.72
C THR A 106 -6.01 14.57 -12.30
N ILE A 107 -5.02 15.09 -11.55
CA ILE A 107 -5.24 15.65 -10.21
C ILE A 107 -6.22 16.85 -10.28
N LEU A 108 -6.03 17.75 -11.25
CA LEU A 108 -6.90 18.92 -11.44
C LEU A 108 -8.34 18.53 -11.77
N VAL A 109 -8.54 17.53 -12.65
CA VAL A 109 -9.88 17.04 -13.01
C VAL A 109 -10.54 16.43 -11.78
N TYR A 110 -9.86 15.57 -11.03
CA TYR A 110 -10.43 14.98 -9.82
C TYR A 110 -10.72 16.02 -8.74
N TRP A 111 -9.79 16.96 -8.53
CA TRP A 111 -10.03 18.08 -7.62
C TRP A 111 -11.27 18.88 -8.03
N PHE A 112 -11.39 19.25 -9.32
CA PHE A 112 -12.54 19.99 -9.83
C PHE A 112 -13.85 19.22 -9.64
N VAL A 113 -13.89 17.96 -10.04
CA VAL A 113 -15.10 17.13 -9.94
C VAL A 113 -15.54 16.97 -8.48
N PHE A 114 -14.62 16.63 -7.59
CA PHE A 114 -14.97 16.37 -6.19
C PHE A 114 -15.18 17.66 -5.38
N SER A 115 -14.29 18.65 -5.49
CA SER A 115 -14.39 19.88 -4.71
C SER A 115 -15.46 20.83 -5.22
N VAL A 116 -15.53 21.04 -6.55
CA VAL A 116 -16.45 22.00 -7.17
C VAL A 116 -17.76 21.32 -7.56
N GLY A 117 -17.68 20.18 -8.26
CA GLY A 117 -18.86 19.46 -8.78
C GLY A 117 -19.68 18.82 -7.66
N LEU A 118 -19.08 17.97 -6.85
CA LEU A 118 -19.73 17.25 -5.76
C LEU A 118 -19.73 18.02 -4.44
N ARG A 119 -19.06 19.18 -4.41
CA ARG A 119 -18.94 20.03 -3.20
C ARG A 119 -18.42 19.23 -1.99
N SER A 120 -17.58 18.25 -2.23
CA SER A 120 -16.87 17.54 -1.17
C SER A 120 -15.98 18.54 -0.44
N GLY A 121 -16.27 18.74 0.82
CA GLY A 121 -15.47 19.61 1.69
C GLY A 121 -14.12 19.00 2.05
N ASN A 122 -13.66 19.27 3.26
CA ASN A 122 -12.47 18.61 3.79
C ASN A 122 -12.74 17.12 4.00
N VAL A 123 -11.74 16.30 3.71
CA VAL A 123 -11.74 14.85 3.96
C VAL A 123 -10.74 14.58 5.08
N ASP A 124 -11.18 13.90 6.13
CA ASP A 124 -10.35 13.60 7.31
C ASP A 124 -9.68 14.86 7.90
N ASN A 125 -10.45 16.00 7.94
CA ASN A 125 -10.01 17.33 8.35
C ASN A 125 -8.94 18.01 7.47
N TYR A 126 -8.59 17.43 6.32
CA TYR A 126 -7.64 18.01 5.36
C TYR A 126 -8.36 18.56 4.12
N PRO A 127 -7.86 19.65 3.51
CA PRO A 127 -8.33 20.08 2.21
C PRO A 127 -8.29 18.95 1.20
N PHE A 128 -9.38 18.76 0.45
CA PHE A 128 -9.52 17.63 -0.49
C PHE A 128 -8.33 17.50 -1.46
N VAL A 129 -7.79 18.64 -1.94
CA VAL A 129 -6.64 18.63 -2.87
C VAL A 129 -5.39 17.99 -2.25
N LEU A 130 -5.15 18.18 -0.95
CA LEU A 130 -4.01 17.58 -0.25
C LEU A 130 -4.26 16.09 -0.02
N TYR A 131 -5.46 15.74 0.44
CA TYR A 131 -5.86 14.36 0.66
C TYR A 131 -5.77 13.53 -0.63
N LEU A 132 -6.25 14.08 -1.74
CA LEU A 132 -6.15 13.49 -3.06
C LEU A 132 -4.69 13.34 -3.51
N THR A 133 -3.92 14.45 -3.48
CA THR A 133 -2.57 14.48 -4.05
C THR A 133 -1.64 13.51 -3.33
N THR A 134 -1.66 13.50 -1.99
CA THR A 134 -0.82 12.59 -1.21
C THR A 134 -1.16 11.12 -1.41
N GLY A 135 -2.42 10.80 -1.69
CA GLY A 135 -2.87 9.42 -1.94
C GLY A 135 -2.66 8.94 -3.38
N ILE A 136 -2.79 9.84 -4.37
CA ILE A 136 -2.74 9.42 -5.79
C ILE A 136 -1.31 9.27 -6.32
N ILE A 137 -0.32 9.94 -5.73
CA ILE A 137 1.09 9.89 -6.15
C ILE A 137 1.66 8.46 -6.08
N PRO A 138 1.57 7.72 -4.97
CA PRO A 138 2.02 6.34 -4.93
C PRO A 138 1.23 5.44 -5.90
N TRP A 139 -0.03 5.75 -6.16
CA TRP A 139 -0.83 5.02 -7.14
C TRP A 139 -0.33 5.23 -8.58
N PHE A 140 -0.01 6.44 -8.99
CA PHE A 140 0.56 6.72 -10.31
C PHE A 140 1.87 5.95 -10.53
N PHE A 141 2.74 5.92 -9.52
CA PHE A 141 3.95 5.11 -9.58
C PHE A 141 3.62 3.62 -9.76
N PHE A 142 2.74 3.09 -8.93
CA PHE A 142 2.34 1.68 -8.99
C PHE A 142 1.75 1.32 -10.35
N GLN A 143 0.84 2.14 -10.88
CA GLN A 143 0.20 1.93 -12.18
C GLN A 143 1.20 1.97 -13.34
N ASP A 144 2.07 2.97 -13.38
CA ASP A 144 3.07 3.13 -14.45
C ASP A 144 4.12 2.02 -14.40
N ALA A 145 4.62 1.71 -13.21
CA ALA A 145 5.61 0.66 -13.01
C ALA A 145 5.06 -0.74 -13.31
N LEU A 146 3.82 -1.05 -12.91
CA LEU A 146 3.20 -2.36 -13.16
C LEU A 146 2.90 -2.53 -14.66
N ASN A 147 2.29 -1.55 -15.32
CA ASN A 147 2.01 -1.62 -16.76
C ASN A 147 3.30 -1.72 -17.58
N GLY A 148 4.26 -0.83 -17.34
CA GLY A 148 5.53 -0.83 -18.05
C GLY A 148 6.35 -2.09 -17.77
N GLY A 149 6.44 -2.49 -16.50
CA GLY A 149 7.18 -3.65 -16.09
C GLY A 149 6.63 -4.97 -16.64
N THR A 150 5.30 -5.14 -16.69
CA THR A 150 4.64 -6.30 -17.30
C THR A 150 5.03 -6.44 -18.77
N ASN A 151 5.08 -5.33 -19.53
CA ASN A 151 5.39 -5.34 -20.96
C ASN A 151 6.89 -5.31 -21.26
N ALA A 152 7.75 -5.21 -20.26
CA ALA A 152 9.20 -5.03 -20.45
C ALA A 152 9.84 -6.08 -21.36
N LEU A 153 9.50 -7.36 -21.19
CA LEU A 153 10.08 -8.44 -22.02
C LEU A 153 9.60 -8.41 -23.46
N LEU A 154 8.38 -7.95 -23.71
CA LEU A 154 7.83 -7.79 -25.05
C LEU A 154 8.47 -6.61 -25.77
N GLU A 155 8.59 -5.46 -25.11
CA GLU A 155 9.17 -4.25 -25.68
C GLU A 155 10.66 -4.37 -25.96
N TYR A 156 11.41 -5.03 -25.08
CA TYR A 156 12.86 -5.24 -25.23
C TYR A 156 13.23 -6.57 -25.91
N ASN A 157 12.30 -7.22 -26.63
CA ASN A 157 12.52 -8.49 -27.30
C ASN A 157 13.78 -8.49 -28.20
N TYR A 158 14.08 -7.37 -28.86
CA TYR A 158 15.27 -7.21 -29.69
C TYR A 158 16.58 -7.29 -28.89
N LEU A 159 16.59 -6.78 -27.64
CA LEU A 159 17.76 -6.88 -26.75
C LEU A 159 17.94 -8.31 -26.25
N VAL A 160 16.85 -8.98 -25.89
CA VAL A 160 16.87 -10.39 -25.46
C VAL A 160 17.50 -11.30 -26.50
N LYS A 161 17.30 -11.02 -27.80
CA LYS A 161 17.82 -11.82 -28.91
C LYS A 161 19.27 -11.49 -29.32
N LYS A 162 19.75 -10.28 -29.04
CA LYS A 162 21.03 -9.79 -29.61
C LYS A 162 22.15 -9.60 -28.59
N VAL A 163 21.85 -9.52 -27.31
CA VAL A 163 22.82 -9.14 -26.28
C VAL A 163 22.88 -10.21 -25.17
N VAL A 164 24.10 -10.60 -24.81
CA VAL A 164 24.35 -11.51 -23.69
C VAL A 164 24.28 -10.73 -22.37
N PHE A 165 23.06 -10.39 -21.93
CA PHE A 165 22.85 -9.81 -20.62
C PHE A 165 21.65 -10.46 -19.91
N LYS A 166 21.55 -10.25 -18.61
CA LYS A 166 20.51 -10.89 -17.79
C LYS A 166 19.15 -10.27 -18.05
N ILE A 167 18.23 -11.06 -18.58
CA ILE A 167 16.85 -10.68 -18.92
C ILE A 167 16.08 -10.15 -17.68
N SER A 168 16.43 -10.65 -16.47
CA SER A 168 15.85 -10.22 -15.19
C SER A 168 15.98 -8.71 -14.89
N ILE A 169 16.91 -8.02 -15.57
CA ILE A 169 17.13 -6.58 -15.40
C ILE A 169 16.02 -5.73 -16.07
N LEU A 170 15.41 -6.22 -17.14
CA LEU A 170 14.48 -5.43 -17.96
C LEU A 170 13.23 -4.94 -17.20
N PRO A 171 12.54 -5.78 -16.42
CA PRO A 171 11.42 -5.31 -15.60
C PRO A 171 11.81 -4.21 -14.62
N ILE A 172 12.99 -4.31 -14.02
CA ILE A 172 13.51 -3.33 -13.06
C ILE A 172 13.79 -1.97 -13.73
N VAL A 173 14.29 -1.99 -14.95
CA VAL A 173 14.52 -0.77 -15.75
C VAL A 173 13.23 0.04 -15.87
N LYS A 174 12.09 -0.61 -16.13
CA LYS A 174 10.77 0.04 -16.22
C LYS A 174 10.31 0.62 -14.88
N ILE A 175 10.52 -0.10 -13.78
CA ILE A 175 10.15 0.37 -12.44
C ILE A 175 10.97 1.61 -12.04
N ILE A 176 12.28 1.60 -12.31
CA ILE A 176 13.15 2.76 -12.01
C ILE A 176 12.80 3.94 -12.92
N SER A 177 12.46 3.68 -14.20
CA SER A 177 12.00 4.71 -15.13
C SER A 177 10.73 5.42 -14.60
N ALA A 178 9.74 4.66 -14.11
CA ALA A 178 8.56 5.20 -13.43
C ALA A 178 8.92 5.97 -12.14
N GLY A 179 9.96 5.52 -11.44
CA GLY A 179 10.47 6.14 -10.22
C GLY A 179 10.94 7.59 -10.40
N PHE A 180 11.43 7.98 -11.59
CA PHE A 180 11.84 9.37 -11.85
C PHE A 180 10.65 10.33 -11.78
N VAL A 181 9.51 9.95 -12.36
CA VAL A 181 8.26 10.72 -12.29
C VAL A 181 7.74 10.76 -10.84
N HIS A 182 7.82 9.62 -10.15
CA HIS A 182 7.38 9.52 -8.76
C HIS A 182 8.13 10.47 -7.83
N VAL A 183 9.47 10.52 -7.91
CA VAL A 183 10.29 11.43 -7.09
C VAL A 183 9.93 12.89 -7.34
N PHE A 184 9.68 13.28 -8.60
CA PHE A 184 9.21 14.61 -8.91
C PHE A 184 7.87 14.91 -8.22
N PHE A 185 6.89 13.99 -8.31
CA PHE A 185 5.58 14.21 -7.72
C PHE A 185 5.58 14.18 -6.20
N VAL A 186 6.48 13.43 -5.56
CA VAL A 186 6.71 13.53 -4.11
C VAL A 186 7.16 14.94 -3.73
N GLY A 187 8.14 15.50 -4.47
CA GLY A 187 8.58 16.89 -4.28
C GLY A 187 7.44 17.89 -4.52
N PHE A 188 6.66 17.70 -5.57
CA PHE A 188 5.47 18.51 -5.86
C PHE A 188 4.46 18.49 -4.72
N ALA A 189 4.15 17.29 -4.16
CA ALA A 189 3.23 17.17 -3.03
C ALA A 189 3.74 17.89 -1.77
N LEU A 190 5.04 17.80 -1.47
CA LEU A 190 5.64 18.50 -0.33
C LEU A 190 5.55 20.01 -0.48
N VAL A 191 5.78 20.54 -1.68
CA VAL A 191 5.61 21.97 -1.97
C VAL A 191 4.15 22.37 -1.84
N LEU A 192 3.23 21.58 -2.37
CA LEU A 192 1.79 21.83 -2.28
C LEU A 192 1.32 21.82 -0.82
N CYS A 193 1.71 20.81 -0.02
CA CYS A 193 1.39 20.74 1.41
C CYS A 193 1.92 21.97 2.17
N SER A 194 3.18 22.37 1.91
CA SER A 194 3.78 23.56 2.52
C SER A 194 3.02 24.85 2.17
N GLY A 195 2.53 24.96 0.94
CA GLY A 195 1.70 26.10 0.48
C GLY A 195 0.36 26.22 1.21
N TYR A 196 -0.16 25.11 1.74
CA TYR A 196 -1.36 25.09 2.58
C TYR A 196 -1.07 25.13 4.08
N GLY A 197 0.20 25.33 4.49
CA GLY A 197 0.61 25.43 5.90
C GLY A 197 0.99 24.10 6.56
N TYR A 198 0.98 23.00 5.81
CA TYR A 198 1.45 21.69 6.30
C TYR A 198 2.94 21.52 5.98
N PHE A 199 3.79 22.04 6.86
CA PHE A 199 5.23 22.03 6.65
C PHE A 199 5.84 20.62 6.87
N PRO A 200 6.91 20.28 6.12
CA PRO A 200 7.61 19.01 6.28
C PRO A 200 8.11 18.81 7.71
N SER A 201 7.71 17.70 8.32
CA SER A 201 8.17 17.26 9.64
C SER A 201 9.16 16.09 9.50
N PRO A 202 9.84 15.63 10.56
CA PRO A 202 10.68 14.44 10.50
C PRO A 202 9.98 13.20 9.98
N TYR A 203 8.65 13.13 10.07
CA TYR A 203 7.85 12.03 9.52
C TYR A 203 7.92 11.93 7.99
N VAL A 204 8.29 12.99 7.28
CA VAL A 204 8.53 12.96 5.83
C VAL A 204 9.63 11.95 5.45
N LEU A 205 10.58 11.65 6.33
CA LEU A 205 11.58 10.60 6.09
C LEU A 205 10.96 9.21 5.90
N GLN A 206 9.76 8.97 6.45
CA GLN A 206 9.04 7.72 6.26
C GLN A 206 8.56 7.50 4.81
N LEU A 207 8.50 8.57 3.98
CA LEU A 207 8.22 8.44 2.56
C LEU A 207 9.24 7.56 1.84
N VAL A 208 10.51 7.59 2.26
CA VAL A 208 11.55 6.70 1.71
C VAL A 208 11.21 5.24 1.99
N TYR A 209 10.73 4.94 3.19
CA TYR A 209 10.28 3.60 3.56
C TYR A 209 9.05 3.17 2.74
N TYR A 210 8.02 4.01 2.65
CA TYR A 210 6.80 3.67 1.90
C TYR A 210 7.05 3.61 0.38
N ALA A 211 7.95 4.42 -0.16
CA ALA A 211 8.40 4.31 -1.55
C ALA A 211 9.14 2.99 -1.80
N PHE A 212 9.98 2.56 -0.84
CA PHE A 212 10.63 1.25 -0.88
C PHE A 212 9.61 0.09 -0.79
N CYS A 213 8.60 0.20 0.06
CA CYS A 213 7.48 -0.75 0.09
C CYS A 213 6.80 -0.85 -1.28
N GLY A 214 6.46 0.28 -1.90
CA GLY A 214 5.86 0.33 -3.23
C GLY A 214 6.74 -0.29 -4.30
N PHE A 215 8.05 0.00 -4.26
CA PHE A 215 9.03 -0.60 -5.17
C PHE A 215 9.08 -2.13 -5.02
N CYS A 216 9.20 -2.66 -3.82
CA CYS A 216 9.23 -4.10 -3.57
C CYS A 216 7.93 -4.78 -4.00
N PHE A 217 6.79 -4.21 -3.67
CA PHE A 217 5.49 -4.76 -4.01
C PHE A 217 5.27 -4.84 -5.53
N VAL A 218 5.53 -3.72 -6.25
CA VAL A 218 5.39 -3.71 -7.70
C VAL A 218 6.42 -4.62 -8.38
N LEU A 219 7.62 -4.73 -7.82
CA LEU A 219 8.67 -5.61 -8.33
C LEU A 219 8.24 -7.09 -8.27
N ALA A 220 7.64 -7.52 -7.15
CA ALA A 220 7.11 -8.86 -7.00
C ALA A 220 6.03 -9.17 -8.07
N LEU A 221 5.08 -8.25 -8.25
CA LEU A 221 4.02 -8.39 -9.25
C LEU A 221 4.59 -8.41 -10.68
N VAL A 222 5.51 -7.50 -10.99
CA VAL A 222 6.09 -7.35 -12.32
C VAL A 222 6.88 -8.59 -12.74
N TYR A 223 7.63 -9.23 -11.86
CA TYR A 223 8.32 -10.47 -12.21
C TYR A 223 7.35 -11.60 -12.58
N ALA A 224 6.27 -11.75 -11.84
CA ALA A 224 5.25 -12.74 -12.16
C ALA A 224 4.54 -12.39 -13.49
N THR A 225 4.07 -11.14 -13.62
CA THR A 225 3.27 -10.72 -14.78
C THR A 225 4.09 -10.63 -16.06
N SER A 226 5.35 -10.17 -16.01
CA SER A 226 6.23 -10.12 -17.19
C SER A 226 6.60 -11.51 -17.73
N ALA A 227 6.68 -12.52 -16.86
CA ALA A 227 6.87 -13.90 -17.30
C ALA A 227 5.61 -14.47 -17.98
N ILE A 228 4.44 -14.23 -17.40
CA ILE A 228 3.15 -14.74 -17.90
C ILE A 228 2.77 -14.07 -19.23
N VAL A 229 2.99 -12.75 -19.38
CA VAL A 229 2.59 -12.00 -20.59
C VAL A 229 3.26 -12.51 -21.87
N VAL A 230 4.42 -13.12 -21.76
CA VAL A 230 5.11 -13.74 -22.92
C VAL A 230 4.27 -14.87 -23.52
N PHE A 231 3.54 -15.61 -22.71
CA PHE A 231 2.67 -16.70 -23.13
C PHE A 231 1.21 -16.26 -23.34
N PHE A 232 0.76 -15.29 -22.53
CA PHE A 232 -0.63 -14.81 -22.51
C PHE A 232 -0.66 -13.29 -22.61
N ARG A 233 -0.72 -12.76 -23.83
CA ARG A 233 -0.64 -11.31 -24.13
C ARG A 233 -1.81 -10.51 -23.61
N ASP A 234 -2.99 -11.13 -23.47
CA ASP A 234 -4.19 -10.45 -22.96
C ASP A 234 -4.05 -10.04 -21.49
N LEU A 235 -3.05 -10.58 -20.77
CA LEU A 235 -2.73 -10.18 -19.41
C LEU A 235 -2.49 -8.66 -19.29
N THR A 236 -1.94 -8.01 -20.32
CA THR A 236 -1.75 -6.55 -20.35
C THR A 236 -3.09 -5.82 -20.21
N GLN A 237 -4.12 -6.28 -20.92
CA GLN A 237 -5.46 -5.69 -20.85
C GLN A 237 -6.11 -5.95 -19.50
N ILE A 238 -5.97 -7.18 -18.98
CA ILE A 238 -6.48 -7.55 -17.65
C ILE A 238 -5.87 -6.65 -16.58
N ILE A 239 -4.54 -6.46 -16.60
CA ILE A 239 -3.85 -5.57 -15.65
C ILE A 239 -4.36 -4.12 -15.78
N SER A 240 -4.54 -3.63 -17.00
CA SER A 240 -5.05 -2.28 -17.21
C SER A 240 -6.46 -2.09 -16.63
N ILE A 241 -7.34 -3.08 -16.78
CA ILE A 241 -8.69 -3.07 -16.18
C ILE A 241 -8.60 -3.16 -14.65
N VAL A 242 -7.76 -4.06 -14.11
CA VAL A 242 -7.56 -4.20 -12.67
C VAL A 242 -7.05 -2.90 -12.05
N LEU A 243 -6.12 -2.20 -12.71
CA LEU A 243 -5.62 -0.91 -12.26
C LEU A 243 -6.69 0.19 -12.34
N GLN A 244 -7.51 0.19 -13.39
CA GLN A 244 -8.59 1.16 -13.55
C GLN A 244 -9.67 1.00 -12.48
N VAL A 245 -10.01 -0.24 -12.11
CA VAL A 245 -10.92 -0.53 -11.00
C VAL A 245 -10.22 -0.32 -9.64
N GLY A 246 -8.96 -0.70 -9.56
CA GLY A 246 -8.15 -0.65 -8.34
C GLY A 246 -7.98 0.75 -7.75
N VAL A 247 -7.93 1.80 -8.58
CA VAL A 247 -7.86 3.20 -8.09
C VAL A 247 -9.09 3.57 -7.26
N TRP A 248 -10.26 3.04 -7.58
CA TRP A 248 -11.50 3.24 -6.84
C TRP A 248 -11.61 2.34 -5.61
N LEU A 249 -11.09 1.11 -5.69
CA LEU A 249 -11.01 0.17 -4.58
C LEU A 249 -9.89 0.51 -3.58
N THR A 250 -8.97 1.41 -3.94
CA THR A 250 -8.05 2.02 -2.99
C THR A 250 -8.63 3.36 -2.60
N PRO A 251 -8.93 3.64 -1.31
CA PRO A 251 -9.61 4.86 -0.89
C PRO A 251 -8.67 6.09 -1.02
N ILE A 252 -8.42 6.48 -2.28
CA ILE A 252 -7.56 7.61 -2.65
C ILE A 252 -8.35 8.92 -2.62
N MET A 253 -9.61 8.90 -3.12
CA MET A 253 -10.44 10.09 -3.30
C MET A 253 -11.49 10.26 -2.20
N TRP A 254 -11.61 9.31 -1.31
CA TRP A 254 -12.65 9.26 -0.28
C TRP A 254 -12.11 8.60 0.99
N ASP A 255 -12.68 8.95 2.14
CA ASP A 255 -12.33 8.28 3.40
C ASP A 255 -13.25 7.09 3.64
N ILE A 256 -12.62 5.92 3.79
CA ILE A 256 -13.31 4.66 4.00
C ILE A 256 -14.07 4.64 5.33
N ASN A 257 -13.52 5.29 6.36
CA ASN A 257 -14.12 5.26 7.70
C ASN A 257 -15.39 6.10 7.76
N SER A 258 -15.46 7.22 6.99
CA SER A 258 -16.64 8.05 6.93
C SER A 258 -17.70 7.49 5.97
N VAL A 259 -17.30 6.97 4.81
CA VAL A 259 -18.26 6.48 3.79
C VAL A 259 -18.85 5.11 4.16
N MET A 260 -18.08 4.25 4.83
CA MET A 260 -18.46 2.88 5.17
C MET A 260 -18.58 2.65 6.68
N ALA A 261 -18.88 3.70 7.46
CA ALA A 261 -18.98 3.64 8.92
C ALA A 261 -19.89 2.50 9.42
N ASP A 262 -21.02 2.28 8.73
CA ASP A 262 -22.02 1.27 9.08
C ASP A 262 -21.63 -0.16 8.65
N HIS A 263 -20.52 -0.31 7.90
CA HIS A 263 -20.11 -1.59 7.34
C HIS A 263 -18.67 -1.99 7.74
N PRO A 264 -18.42 -2.35 9.00
CA PRO A 264 -17.05 -2.63 9.49
C PRO A 264 -16.36 -3.81 8.79
N PHE A 265 -17.14 -4.75 8.26
CA PHE A 265 -16.59 -5.85 7.45
C PHE A 265 -16.01 -5.34 6.12
N VAL A 266 -16.70 -4.42 5.46
CA VAL A 266 -16.25 -3.82 4.19
C VAL A 266 -14.96 -3.02 4.42
N ILE A 267 -14.87 -2.25 5.52
CA ILE A 267 -13.64 -1.54 5.89
C ILE A 267 -12.46 -2.51 6.01
N LYS A 268 -12.66 -3.65 6.68
CA LYS A 268 -11.60 -4.67 6.80
C LYS A 268 -11.18 -5.22 5.45
N LEU A 269 -12.13 -5.46 4.53
CA LEU A 269 -11.84 -5.96 3.19
C LEU A 269 -10.98 -4.98 2.37
N PHE A 270 -11.30 -3.68 2.41
CA PHE A 270 -10.50 -2.65 1.73
C PHE A 270 -9.08 -2.53 2.33
N LYS A 271 -8.95 -2.70 3.64
CA LYS A 271 -7.65 -2.69 4.34
C LYS A 271 -6.77 -3.90 4.01
N LEU A 272 -7.32 -4.96 3.40
CA LEU A 272 -6.52 -6.08 2.85
C LEU A 272 -5.81 -5.71 1.54
N ASN A 273 -6.17 -4.60 0.88
CA ASN A 273 -5.44 -4.14 -0.29
C ASN A 273 -4.05 -3.62 0.13
N PRO A 274 -2.93 -4.20 -0.34
CA PRO A 274 -1.59 -3.75 0.05
C PRO A 274 -1.32 -2.28 -0.31
N MET A 275 -1.94 -1.76 -1.39
CA MET A 275 -1.81 -0.36 -1.75
C MET A 275 -2.46 0.59 -0.74
N TYR A 276 -3.45 0.12 0.03
CA TYR A 276 -4.03 0.89 1.12
C TYR A 276 -2.97 1.27 2.17
N TYR A 277 -2.10 0.33 2.55
CA TYR A 277 -1.00 0.59 3.49
C TYR A 277 -0.05 1.68 2.99
N ILE A 278 0.33 1.62 1.71
CA ILE A 278 1.24 2.60 1.10
C ILE A 278 0.58 3.98 1.03
N VAL A 279 -0.66 4.05 0.52
CA VAL A 279 -1.42 5.30 0.37
C VAL A 279 -1.64 5.98 1.74
N THR A 280 -2.03 5.21 2.76
CA THR A 280 -2.19 5.73 4.13
C THR A 280 -0.85 6.22 4.67
N GLY A 281 0.23 5.47 4.46
CA GLY A 281 1.57 5.86 4.90
C GLY A 281 2.08 7.17 4.27
N TYR A 282 1.73 7.45 3.01
CA TYR A 282 2.03 8.75 2.38
C TYR A 282 1.26 9.90 3.05
N ARG A 283 -0.03 9.70 3.36
CA ARG A 283 -0.83 10.69 4.09
C ARG A 283 -0.31 10.93 5.49
N ASP A 284 -0.03 9.88 6.22
CA ASP A 284 0.52 9.94 7.58
C ASP A 284 1.86 10.67 7.62
N SER A 285 2.68 10.46 6.59
CA SER A 285 4.00 11.09 6.50
C SER A 285 3.94 12.58 6.17
N MET A 286 2.98 13.00 5.31
CA MET A 286 2.90 14.38 4.80
C MET A 286 1.89 15.25 5.58
N LEU A 287 0.79 14.68 6.05
CA LEU A 287 -0.34 15.39 6.64
C LEU A 287 -0.57 15.03 8.11
N GLY A 288 -0.67 13.72 8.42
CA GLY A 288 -1.09 13.22 9.72
C GLY A 288 0.02 13.22 10.77
N HIS A 289 1.28 13.27 10.36
CA HIS A 289 2.45 13.15 11.24
C HIS A 289 2.39 11.90 12.15
N VAL A 290 1.88 10.80 11.61
CA VAL A 290 1.76 9.52 12.32
C VAL A 290 2.97 8.63 12.04
N SER A 291 3.50 8.03 13.09
CA SER A 291 4.66 7.12 12.94
C SER A 291 4.26 5.81 12.25
N VAL A 292 5.17 5.28 11.43
CA VAL A 292 5.05 3.92 10.85
C VAL A 292 4.81 2.86 11.92
N MET A 293 5.30 3.07 13.14
CA MET A 293 5.11 2.17 14.27
C MET A 293 3.64 2.09 14.74
N ALA A 294 2.79 3.06 14.43
CA ALA A 294 1.36 2.99 14.73
C ALA A 294 0.63 1.93 13.91
N HIS A 295 1.21 1.53 12.78
CA HIS A 295 0.60 0.59 11.82
C HIS A 295 1.42 -0.70 11.64
N VAL A 296 2.12 -1.17 12.68
CA VAL A 296 2.99 -2.36 12.61
C VAL A 296 2.25 -3.60 12.10
N SER A 297 1.03 -3.86 12.55
CA SER A 297 0.23 -5.01 12.11
C SER A 297 -0.07 -4.98 10.61
N TRP A 298 -0.35 -3.81 10.05
CA TRP A 298 -0.56 -3.64 8.59
C TRP A 298 0.75 -3.75 7.83
N GLY A 299 1.83 -3.26 8.41
CA GLY A 299 3.18 -3.42 7.85
C GLY A 299 3.59 -4.89 7.76
N LEU A 300 3.36 -5.68 8.81
CA LEU A 300 3.62 -7.12 8.81
C LEU A 300 2.78 -7.86 7.76
N TYR A 301 1.48 -7.53 7.68
CA TYR A 301 0.61 -8.07 6.63
C TYR A 301 1.13 -7.73 5.23
N PHE A 302 1.45 -6.45 4.98
CA PHE A 302 1.99 -5.97 3.70
C PHE A 302 3.24 -6.74 3.28
N TRP A 303 4.21 -6.87 4.18
CA TRP A 303 5.45 -7.61 3.91
C TRP A 303 5.23 -9.10 3.75
N GLY A 304 4.28 -9.69 4.50
CA GLY A 304 3.88 -11.08 4.33
C GLY A 304 3.31 -11.35 2.94
N VAL A 305 2.37 -10.52 2.46
CA VAL A 305 1.82 -10.62 1.10
C VAL A 305 2.90 -10.41 0.04
N THR A 306 3.77 -9.42 0.22
CA THR A 306 4.86 -9.14 -0.71
C THR A 306 5.85 -10.31 -0.78
N ALA A 307 6.19 -10.91 0.35
CA ALA A 307 7.07 -12.09 0.39
C ALA A 307 6.46 -13.30 -0.31
N VAL A 308 5.17 -13.56 -0.13
CA VAL A 308 4.44 -14.64 -0.85
C VAL A 308 4.45 -14.42 -2.36
N LEU A 309 4.35 -13.18 -2.82
CA LEU A 309 4.40 -12.86 -4.26
C LEU A 309 5.80 -13.03 -4.86
N PHE A 310 6.86 -12.98 -4.06
CA PHE A 310 8.24 -13.24 -4.50
C PHE A 310 8.61 -14.74 -4.52
N GLY A 311 7.91 -15.59 -3.77
CA GLY A 311 8.17 -17.04 -3.63
C GLY A 311 7.59 -17.85 -4.73
#